data_b6b524092202bac1c42f6bca43d04d0e
#
_entry.id   b6b524092202bac1c42f6bca43d04d0e
#
_cell.length_a   1.000
_cell.length_b   1.000
_cell.length_c   1.000
_cell.angle_alpha   90.00
_cell.angle_beta   90.00
_cell.angle_gamma   90.00
#
_symmetry.space_group_name_H-M   'P 1'
#
loop_
_entity.id
_entity.type
_entity.pdbx_description
1 polymer ?
#
loop_
_entity_poly.entity_id
_entity_poly.type
_entity_poly.pdbx_seq_one_letter_code
_entity_poly.pdbx_strand_id
1 'polypeptide(L)'
;MYKRHRKLRNSSAIRNLVKNIYLEKGDLIYPIFIEEGENIKREINSMPGIFRYSIDRIDEELEELKKLGISSILLFGVPLHKDECATEGYNENGVIQNAIRYIKKKYPEFLVIGDVCCCEYTSHGHCGILDEKGNVKNDETLEVLSKIALSYAKAGVDIVAPSDMMDGRVKKISQILSENGFNNIPIMCYSIKYSSSFYGPFREAAGSAPKFGDRKSYQMDFRYSGDALSEVEADLMQGADMVIIKPAMAYLDILYKIKENFGVPVIAYSVSGEYSMIKAAAINGWIDEKSIVMEQMYAFKRAGANAVITYFAKDVARYLDEG
;
A
#
# COMPACT_ATOMS: atom_id res chain seq x y z
N MET A 1 -32.88 -7.37 37.87
CA MET A 1 -32.19 -6.05 37.62
C MET A 1 -31.39 -6.17 36.31
N TYR A 2 -31.52 -5.23 35.39
CA TYR A 2 -30.80 -5.26 34.12
C TYR A 2 -29.70 -4.14 34.06
N LYS A 3 -28.61 -4.40 33.39
CA LYS A 3 -27.51 -3.44 33.19
C LYS A 3 -27.89 -2.41 32.13
N ARG A 4 -27.74 -1.11 32.44
CA ARG A 4 -28.03 0.00 31.52
C ARG A 4 -26.77 0.40 30.77
N HIS A 5 -26.47 -0.23 29.64
CA HIS A 5 -25.30 0.04 28.84
C HIS A 5 -25.27 1.46 28.21
N ARG A 6 -26.43 2.09 28.00
CA ARG A 6 -26.56 3.45 27.45
C ARG A 6 -25.90 4.55 28.29
N LYS A 7 -25.64 4.30 29.58
CA LYS A 7 -24.99 5.26 30.47
C LYS A 7 -23.66 5.78 29.93
N LEU A 8 -22.86 4.91 29.31
CA LEU A 8 -21.56 5.28 28.73
C LEU A 8 -21.66 5.93 27.33
N ARG A 9 -22.87 6.11 26.79
CA ARG A 9 -23.11 6.71 25.47
C ARG A 9 -23.82 8.07 25.56
N ASN A 10 -24.21 8.50 26.77
CA ASN A 10 -25.19 9.56 26.99
C ASN A 10 -24.70 10.96 26.56
N SER A 11 -23.39 11.23 26.57
CA SER A 11 -22.84 12.49 26.11
C SER A 11 -21.52 12.28 25.35
N SER A 12 -21.13 13.29 24.54
CA SER A 12 -19.84 13.27 23.84
C SER A 12 -18.67 13.20 24.81
N ALA A 13 -18.74 13.93 25.94
CA ALA A 13 -17.71 13.90 26.97
C ALA A 13 -17.50 12.50 27.56
N ILE A 14 -18.60 11.77 27.85
CA ILE A 14 -18.51 10.39 28.34
C ILE A 14 -17.94 9.47 27.25
N ARG A 15 -18.41 9.60 26.01
CA ARG A 15 -17.87 8.79 24.90
C ARG A 15 -16.38 9.04 24.69
N ASN A 16 -15.94 10.30 24.77
CA ASN A 16 -14.52 10.66 24.67
C ASN A 16 -13.69 10.10 25.84
N LEU A 17 -14.23 10.11 27.05
CA LEU A 17 -13.56 9.57 28.25
C LEU A 17 -13.30 8.06 28.15
N VAL A 18 -14.22 7.30 27.55
CA VAL A 18 -14.14 5.84 27.49
C VAL A 18 -13.61 5.28 26.17
N LYS A 19 -13.31 6.14 25.19
CA LYS A 19 -12.72 5.68 23.93
C LYS A 19 -11.34 5.09 24.18
N ASN A 20 -11.02 4.00 23.48
CA ASN A 20 -9.72 3.33 23.53
C ASN A 20 -9.06 3.15 22.15
N ILE A 21 -9.70 3.68 21.12
CA ILE A 21 -9.16 3.68 19.74
C ILE A 21 -8.84 5.12 19.37
N TYR A 22 -7.61 5.32 18.91
CA TYR A 22 -7.09 6.62 18.50
C TYR A 22 -6.61 6.54 17.06
N LEU A 23 -6.74 7.63 16.35
CA LEU A 23 -6.26 7.83 14.99
C LEU A 23 -5.51 9.15 14.95
N GLU A 24 -4.29 9.11 14.43
CA GLU A 24 -3.42 10.28 14.31
C GLU A 24 -2.92 10.43 12.87
N LYS A 25 -2.47 11.62 12.50
CA LYS A 25 -1.91 11.87 11.16
C LYS A 25 -0.69 11.00 10.86
N GLY A 26 0.10 10.67 11.88
CA GLY A 26 1.24 9.76 11.79
C GLY A 26 0.88 8.31 11.42
N ASP A 27 -0.39 7.92 11.58
CA ASP A 27 -0.88 6.61 11.17
C ASP A 27 -1.16 6.51 9.66
N LEU A 28 -1.14 7.63 8.93
CA LEU A 28 -1.56 7.71 7.53
C LEU A 28 -0.37 7.54 6.59
N ILE A 29 -0.52 6.65 5.60
CA ILE A 29 0.42 6.46 4.49
C ILE A 29 -0.33 6.82 3.21
N TYR A 30 0.18 7.81 2.45
CA TYR A 30 -0.46 8.26 1.23
C TYR A 30 0.16 7.62 -0.02
N PRO A 31 -0.61 6.90 -0.86
CA PRO A 31 -0.12 6.31 -2.11
C PRO A 31 0.02 7.37 -3.19
N ILE A 32 1.16 7.39 -3.91
CA ILE A 32 1.45 8.30 -5.01
C ILE A 32 1.86 7.51 -6.26
N PHE A 33 1.32 7.90 -7.41
CA PHE A 33 1.68 7.36 -8.72
C PHE A 33 2.64 8.30 -9.42
N ILE A 34 3.84 7.83 -9.73
CA ILE A 34 4.87 8.58 -10.46
C ILE A 34 4.89 8.11 -11.91
N GLU A 35 4.45 8.95 -12.82
CA GLU A 35 4.47 8.69 -14.26
C GLU A 35 5.75 9.24 -14.88
N GLU A 36 6.43 8.42 -15.68
CA GLU A 36 7.60 8.84 -16.43
C GLU A 36 7.24 9.88 -17.49
N GLY A 37 8.02 10.97 -17.56
CA GLY A 37 7.80 12.09 -18.47
C GLY A 37 7.96 13.43 -17.78
N GLU A 38 7.49 14.49 -18.43
CA GLU A 38 7.57 15.87 -17.97
C GLU A 38 6.21 16.55 -17.99
N ASN A 39 6.00 17.48 -17.06
CA ASN A 39 4.78 18.31 -16.93
C ASN A 39 3.47 17.51 -16.84
N ILE A 40 3.49 16.33 -16.18
CA ILE A 40 2.32 15.47 -16.02
C ILE A 40 1.70 15.70 -14.64
N LYS A 41 0.42 16.09 -14.65
CA LYS A 41 -0.53 16.01 -13.54
C LYS A 41 -1.85 15.53 -14.14
N ARG A 42 -2.09 14.23 -14.09
CA ARG A 42 -3.22 13.58 -14.77
C ARG A 42 -4.11 12.87 -13.76
N GLU A 43 -5.36 13.29 -13.66
CA GLU A 43 -6.36 12.67 -12.81
C GLU A 43 -6.66 11.24 -13.27
N ILE A 44 -6.86 10.34 -12.31
CA ILE A 44 -7.27 8.95 -12.55
C ILE A 44 -8.79 8.92 -12.55
N ASN A 45 -9.39 8.64 -13.71
CA ASN A 45 -10.85 8.74 -13.90
C ASN A 45 -11.68 7.94 -12.89
N SER A 46 -11.21 6.74 -12.55
CA SER A 46 -11.88 5.86 -11.57
C SER A 46 -11.60 6.23 -10.11
N MET A 47 -10.74 7.24 -9.84
CA MET A 47 -10.36 7.68 -8.50
C MET A 47 -10.39 9.22 -8.43
N PRO A 48 -11.56 9.86 -8.34
CA PRO A 48 -11.67 11.33 -8.33
C PRO A 48 -10.78 11.99 -7.28
N GLY A 49 -10.00 13.01 -7.69
CA GLY A 49 -9.06 13.73 -6.83
C GLY A 49 -7.71 13.04 -6.63
N ILE A 50 -7.47 11.88 -7.25
CA ILE A 50 -6.17 11.19 -7.25
C ILE A 50 -5.52 11.32 -8.61
N PHE A 51 -4.22 11.64 -8.63
CA PHE A 51 -3.48 11.97 -9.84
C PHE A 51 -2.24 11.10 -10.01
N ARG A 52 -1.79 10.97 -11.26
CA ARG A 52 -0.41 10.62 -11.58
C ARG A 52 0.40 11.89 -11.75
N TYR A 53 1.64 11.88 -11.30
CA TYR A 53 2.55 13.01 -11.39
C TYR A 53 3.84 12.61 -12.07
N SER A 54 4.39 13.45 -12.95
CA SER A 54 5.83 13.42 -13.26
C SER A 54 6.62 14.03 -12.10
N ILE A 55 7.92 13.73 -12.02
CA ILE A 55 8.77 14.17 -10.90
C ILE A 55 8.82 15.70 -10.78
N ASP A 56 8.79 16.42 -11.88
CA ASP A 56 8.78 17.89 -11.93
C ASP A 56 7.45 18.52 -11.48
N ARG A 57 6.38 17.72 -11.32
CA ARG A 57 5.04 18.20 -10.92
C ARG A 57 4.61 17.67 -9.54
N ILE A 58 5.43 16.86 -8.86
CA ILE A 58 5.05 16.26 -7.57
C ILE A 58 5.09 17.25 -6.40
N ASP A 59 5.80 18.36 -6.53
CA ASP A 59 6.01 19.32 -5.45
C ASP A 59 4.72 19.85 -4.82
N GLU A 60 3.72 20.15 -5.66
CA GLU A 60 2.42 20.64 -5.17
C GLU A 60 1.77 19.63 -4.21
N GLU A 61 1.87 18.35 -4.54
CA GLU A 61 1.30 17.27 -3.72
C GLU A 61 2.09 17.08 -2.42
N LEU A 62 3.42 17.09 -2.50
CA LEU A 62 4.28 16.93 -1.32
C LEU A 62 4.14 18.12 -0.35
N GLU A 63 4.04 19.35 -0.84
CA GLU A 63 3.82 20.53 -0.02
C GLU A 63 2.43 20.50 0.65
N GLU A 64 1.41 19.99 -0.04
CA GLU A 64 0.08 19.81 0.57
C GLU A 64 0.13 18.76 1.67
N LEU A 65 0.75 17.59 1.43
CA LEU A 65 0.91 16.52 2.43
C LEU A 65 1.65 17.03 3.67
N LYS A 66 2.74 17.77 3.47
CA LYS A 66 3.53 18.38 4.53
C LYS A 66 2.69 19.35 5.38
N LYS A 67 1.91 20.24 4.74
CA LYS A 67 0.99 21.18 5.45
C LYS A 67 -0.06 20.44 6.26
N LEU A 68 -0.54 19.30 5.77
CA LEU A 68 -1.52 18.45 6.46
C LEU A 68 -0.89 17.61 7.58
N GLY A 69 0.43 17.56 7.69
CA GLY A 69 1.15 16.76 8.68
C GLY A 69 1.22 15.28 8.34
N ILE A 70 1.08 14.92 7.06
CA ILE A 70 1.28 13.55 6.56
C ILE A 70 2.75 13.41 6.15
N SER A 71 3.47 12.48 6.77
CA SER A 71 4.90 12.29 6.56
C SER A 71 5.27 10.99 5.86
N SER A 72 4.32 10.09 5.63
CA SER A 72 4.59 8.78 5.03
C SER A 72 3.92 8.64 3.67
N ILE A 73 4.70 8.26 2.65
CA ILE A 73 4.23 8.09 1.27
C ILE A 73 4.65 6.73 0.72
N LEU A 74 3.79 6.14 -0.11
CA LEU A 74 4.04 4.87 -0.81
C LEU A 74 4.04 5.13 -2.32
N LEU A 75 5.17 4.85 -2.98
CA LEU A 75 5.38 5.16 -4.40
C LEU A 75 5.07 3.98 -5.31
N PHE A 76 4.34 4.25 -6.39
CA PHE A 76 4.04 3.33 -7.49
C PHE A 76 4.55 3.91 -8.81
N GLY A 77 5.28 3.12 -9.61
CA GLY A 77 5.85 3.55 -10.87
C GLY A 77 4.92 3.34 -12.07
N VAL A 78 4.91 4.31 -12.97
CA VAL A 78 4.22 4.21 -14.27
C VAL A 78 5.23 4.55 -15.37
N PRO A 79 6.11 3.58 -15.76
CA PRO A 79 7.12 3.80 -16.78
C PRO A 79 6.50 3.84 -18.19
N LEU A 80 7.18 4.50 -19.12
CA LEU A 80 6.81 4.54 -20.54
C LEU A 80 7.15 3.22 -21.25
N HIS A 81 8.25 2.58 -20.85
CA HIS A 81 8.67 1.30 -21.42
C HIS A 81 8.38 0.16 -20.46
N LYS A 82 7.83 -0.94 -21.01
CA LYS A 82 7.58 -2.19 -20.28
C LYS A 82 7.99 -3.38 -21.13
N ASP A 83 8.65 -4.35 -20.52
CA ASP A 83 9.07 -5.57 -21.18
C ASP A 83 8.61 -6.84 -20.43
N GLU A 84 8.98 -8.02 -20.89
CA GLU A 84 8.61 -9.28 -20.23
C GLU A 84 9.40 -9.55 -18.95
N CYS A 85 10.56 -8.88 -18.80
CA CYS A 85 11.51 -9.08 -17.70
C CYS A 85 11.45 -7.99 -16.62
N ALA A 86 10.53 -7.02 -16.73
CA ALA A 86 10.40 -5.89 -15.83
C ALA A 86 11.72 -5.08 -15.65
N THR A 87 12.49 -4.88 -16.74
CA THR A 87 13.83 -4.29 -16.67
C THR A 87 13.81 -2.87 -16.13
N GLU A 88 12.78 -2.06 -16.44
CA GLU A 88 12.63 -0.70 -15.91
C GLU A 88 12.42 -0.68 -14.38
N GLY A 89 11.96 -1.76 -13.77
CA GLY A 89 11.78 -1.85 -12.32
C GLY A 89 13.10 -1.74 -11.54
N TYR A 90 14.21 -2.22 -12.12
CA TYR A 90 15.54 -2.16 -11.50
C TYR A 90 16.54 -1.29 -12.27
N ASN A 91 16.08 -0.49 -13.22
CA ASN A 91 16.89 0.52 -13.89
C ASN A 91 17.32 1.56 -12.85
N GLU A 92 18.65 1.79 -12.69
CA GLU A 92 19.16 2.76 -11.72
C GLU A 92 18.67 4.20 -12.00
N ASN A 93 18.30 4.52 -13.24
CA ASN A 93 17.69 5.78 -13.65
C ASN A 93 16.17 5.63 -13.92
N GLY A 94 15.55 4.58 -13.41
CA GLY A 94 14.11 4.35 -13.53
C GLY A 94 13.26 5.40 -12.80
N VAL A 95 11.98 5.41 -13.13
CA VAL A 95 11.05 6.45 -12.66
C VAL A 95 10.99 6.53 -11.13
N ILE A 96 10.95 5.39 -10.43
CA ILE A 96 10.87 5.35 -8.95
C ILE A 96 12.22 5.69 -8.32
N GLN A 97 13.33 5.19 -8.85
CA GLN A 97 14.68 5.51 -8.34
C GLN A 97 14.95 7.01 -8.41
N ASN A 98 14.56 7.65 -9.52
CA ASN A 98 14.67 9.10 -9.68
C ASN A 98 13.77 9.87 -8.73
N ALA A 99 12.51 9.40 -8.54
CA ALA A 99 11.56 10.00 -7.60
C ALA A 99 12.07 9.90 -6.15
N ILE A 100 12.59 8.74 -5.73
CA ILE A 100 13.18 8.55 -4.39
C ILE A 100 14.30 9.55 -4.17
N ARG A 101 15.28 9.63 -5.09
CA ARG A 101 16.40 10.58 -4.98
C ARG A 101 15.93 12.02 -4.91
N TYR A 102 14.97 12.40 -5.75
CA TYR A 102 14.40 13.74 -5.76
C TYR A 102 13.74 14.09 -4.42
N ILE A 103 12.86 13.20 -3.95
CA ILE A 103 12.11 13.41 -2.70
C ILE A 103 13.08 13.46 -1.51
N LYS A 104 13.99 12.50 -1.38
CA LYS A 104 14.95 12.45 -0.27
C LYS A 104 15.90 13.66 -0.25
N LYS A 105 16.19 14.24 -1.40
CA LYS A 105 17.03 15.44 -1.51
C LYS A 105 16.26 16.72 -1.13
N LYS A 106 15.01 16.86 -1.57
CA LYS A 106 14.23 18.09 -1.42
C LYS A 106 13.33 18.11 -0.20
N TYR A 107 12.82 16.95 0.18
CA TYR A 107 11.86 16.72 1.25
C TYR A 107 12.33 15.58 2.17
N PRO A 108 13.50 15.72 2.84
CA PRO A 108 14.09 14.64 3.64
C PRO A 108 13.23 14.18 4.83
N GLU A 109 12.23 14.96 5.21
CA GLU A 109 11.28 14.64 6.27
C GLU A 109 10.27 13.55 5.90
N PHE A 110 10.06 13.28 4.59
CA PHE A 110 9.17 12.19 4.20
C PHE A 110 9.80 10.81 4.39
N LEU A 111 9.03 9.92 5.01
CA LEU A 111 9.26 8.49 5.00
C LEU A 111 8.80 7.95 3.64
N VAL A 112 9.74 7.55 2.82
CA VAL A 112 9.49 7.06 1.46
C VAL A 112 9.46 5.55 1.44
N ILE A 113 8.31 4.98 1.07
CA ILE A 113 8.10 3.55 0.93
C ILE A 113 8.05 3.23 -0.57
N GLY A 114 8.83 2.26 -1.03
CA GLY A 114 8.82 1.81 -2.43
C GLY A 114 8.07 0.49 -2.58
N ASP A 115 7.00 0.46 -3.39
CA ASP A 115 6.33 -0.81 -3.74
C ASP A 115 7.25 -1.64 -4.63
N VAL A 116 7.50 -2.89 -4.25
CA VAL A 116 8.37 -3.80 -4.99
C VAL A 116 7.50 -4.84 -5.68
N CYS A 117 7.30 -4.67 -6.98
CA CYS A 117 6.52 -5.60 -7.81
C CYS A 117 6.96 -5.54 -9.27
N CYS A 118 6.73 -6.62 -10.02
CA CYS A 118 6.96 -6.63 -11.46
C CYS A 118 5.80 -6.04 -12.26
N CYS A 119 4.56 -6.04 -11.75
CA CYS A 119 3.36 -5.74 -12.55
C CYS A 119 3.29 -4.33 -13.14
N GLU A 120 3.99 -3.37 -12.56
CA GLU A 120 4.10 -2.00 -13.06
C GLU A 120 5.03 -1.92 -14.28
N TYR A 121 5.98 -2.84 -14.39
CA TYR A 121 7.09 -2.86 -15.35
C TYR A 121 6.96 -3.96 -16.41
N THR A 122 6.13 -4.99 -16.17
CA THR A 122 5.91 -6.05 -17.15
C THR A 122 4.94 -5.65 -18.24
N SER A 123 5.28 -6.00 -19.49
CA SER A 123 4.42 -5.76 -20.66
C SER A 123 3.08 -6.49 -20.60
N HIS A 124 3.01 -7.61 -19.88
CA HIS A 124 1.81 -8.44 -19.70
C HIS A 124 1.02 -8.11 -18.42
N GLY A 125 1.56 -7.31 -17.49
CA GLY A 125 0.88 -6.86 -16.27
C GLY A 125 0.77 -7.91 -15.16
N HIS A 126 1.42 -9.06 -15.24
CA HIS A 126 1.54 -10.01 -14.12
C HIS A 126 2.65 -9.60 -13.16
N CYS A 127 2.57 -10.07 -11.89
CA CYS A 127 3.50 -9.69 -10.83
C CYS A 127 4.84 -10.46 -10.85
N GLY A 128 5.11 -11.24 -11.91
CA GLY A 128 6.35 -12.02 -12.05
C GLY A 128 6.64 -12.37 -13.50
N ILE A 129 7.78 -13.02 -13.70
CA ILE A 129 8.24 -13.53 -14.99
C ILE A 129 7.38 -14.73 -15.38
N LEU A 130 7.02 -14.83 -16.64
CA LEU A 130 6.13 -15.89 -17.13
C LEU A 130 6.89 -16.97 -17.90
N ASP A 131 6.36 -18.20 -17.86
CA ASP A 131 6.73 -19.28 -18.78
C ASP A 131 5.98 -19.14 -20.13
N GLU A 132 6.27 -20.01 -21.07
CA GLU A 132 5.62 -20.05 -22.38
C GLU A 132 4.11 -20.34 -22.33
N LYS A 133 3.62 -20.86 -21.20
CA LYS A 133 2.20 -21.17 -20.95
C LYS A 133 1.48 -20.04 -20.20
N GLY A 134 2.21 -18.97 -19.83
CA GLY A 134 1.68 -17.84 -19.08
C GLY A 134 1.60 -18.05 -17.56
N ASN A 135 2.26 -19.07 -17.01
CA ASN A 135 2.37 -19.25 -15.56
C ASN A 135 3.53 -18.45 -15.01
N VAL A 136 3.39 -17.94 -13.79
CA VAL A 136 4.47 -17.21 -13.12
C VAL A 136 5.56 -18.20 -12.68
N LYS A 137 6.80 -17.88 -13.04
CA LYS A 137 8.01 -18.56 -12.59
C LYS A 137 8.46 -17.93 -11.27
N ASN A 138 8.15 -18.58 -10.16
CA ASN A 138 8.44 -18.05 -8.82
C ASN A 138 9.91 -17.67 -8.65
N ASP A 139 10.82 -18.63 -8.83
CA ASP A 139 12.23 -18.47 -8.45
C ASP A 139 12.95 -17.44 -9.34
N GLU A 140 12.68 -17.42 -10.65
CA GLU A 140 13.21 -16.39 -11.54
C GLU A 140 12.68 -15.00 -11.20
N THR A 141 11.43 -14.92 -10.71
CA THR A 141 10.83 -13.66 -10.27
C THR A 141 11.52 -13.12 -9.02
N LEU A 142 11.96 -13.97 -8.09
CA LEU A 142 12.69 -13.55 -6.89
C LEU A 142 13.96 -12.77 -7.23
N GLU A 143 14.67 -13.19 -8.28
CA GLU A 143 15.89 -12.48 -8.75
C GLU A 143 15.56 -11.05 -9.23
N VAL A 144 14.45 -10.88 -9.94
CA VAL A 144 14.01 -9.56 -10.42
C VAL A 144 13.57 -8.68 -9.25
N LEU A 145 12.74 -9.20 -8.34
CA LEU A 145 12.26 -8.47 -7.16
C LEU A 145 13.41 -8.00 -6.27
N SER A 146 14.42 -8.85 -6.06
CA SER A 146 15.60 -8.49 -5.29
C SER A 146 16.39 -7.35 -5.93
N LYS A 147 16.52 -7.33 -7.26
CA LYS A 147 17.16 -6.22 -8.01
C LYS A 147 16.36 -4.92 -7.88
N ILE A 148 15.01 -4.99 -7.96
CA ILE A 148 14.14 -3.82 -7.75
C ILE A 148 14.37 -3.25 -6.36
N ALA A 149 14.27 -4.07 -5.30
CA ALA A 149 14.48 -3.65 -3.93
C ALA A 149 15.87 -3.04 -3.71
N LEU A 150 16.94 -3.65 -4.24
CA LEU A 150 18.30 -3.14 -4.15
C LEU A 150 18.44 -1.79 -4.88
N SER A 151 17.83 -1.61 -6.03
CA SER A 151 17.89 -0.35 -6.77
C SER A 151 17.20 0.79 -6.01
N TYR A 152 16.09 0.51 -5.30
CA TYR A 152 15.43 1.46 -4.42
C TYR A 152 16.29 1.80 -3.20
N ALA A 153 16.94 0.79 -2.60
CA ALA A 153 17.88 0.99 -1.49
C ALA A 153 19.04 1.92 -1.88
N LYS A 154 19.66 1.68 -3.05
CA LYS A 154 20.70 2.58 -3.63
C LYS A 154 20.19 3.99 -3.89
N ALA A 155 18.91 4.16 -4.23
CA ALA A 155 18.29 5.46 -4.44
C ALA A 155 17.96 6.20 -3.13
N GLY A 156 18.00 5.51 -1.96
CA GLY A 156 17.77 6.09 -0.64
C GLY A 156 16.34 5.93 -0.11
N VAL A 157 15.64 4.87 -0.51
CA VAL A 157 14.33 4.51 0.05
C VAL A 157 14.43 4.23 1.55
N ASP A 158 13.41 4.57 2.33
CA ASP A 158 13.38 4.28 3.76
C ASP A 158 12.82 2.89 4.06
N ILE A 159 11.85 2.39 3.26
CA ILE A 159 11.21 1.08 3.43
C ILE A 159 10.97 0.46 2.05
N VAL A 160 11.22 -0.84 1.92
CA VAL A 160 10.80 -1.61 0.73
C VAL A 160 9.54 -2.43 1.05
N ALA A 161 8.56 -2.42 0.12
CA ALA A 161 7.27 -3.06 0.33
C ALA A 161 6.94 -4.07 -0.77
N PRO A 162 7.42 -5.34 -0.67
CA PRO A 162 7.15 -6.36 -1.68
C PRO A 162 5.67 -6.74 -1.74
N SER A 163 5.07 -6.59 -2.94
CA SER A 163 3.63 -6.77 -3.16
C SER A 163 3.27 -7.83 -4.20
N ASP A 164 4.22 -8.62 -4.62
CA ASP A 164 4.15 -9.58 -5.72
C ASP A 164 3.45 -10.90 -5.37
N MET A 165 3.57 -11.37 -4.12
CA MET A 165 3.07 -12.66 -3.58
C MET A 165 3.85 -13.89 -4.05
N MET A 166 5.15 -13.75 -4.36
CA MET A 166 6.01 -14.92 -4.64
C MET A 166 6.52 -15.56 -3.35
N ASP A 167 6.58 -16.88 -3.35
CA ASP A 167 7.14 -17.63 -2.22
C ASP A 167 8.64 -17.34 -2.04
N GLY A 168 9.07 -16.99 -0.84
CA GLY A 168 10.49 -16.74 -0.54
C GLY A 168 11.00 -15.33 -0.86
N ARG A 169 10.14 -14.41 -1.32
CA ARG A 169 10.52 -13.05 -1.73
C ARG A 169 11.17 -12.23 -0.63
N VAL A 170 10.65 -12.34 0.61
CA VAL A 170 11.19 -11.59 1.75
C VAL A 170 12.62 -12.04 2.05
N LYS A 171 12.86 -13.35 2.09
CA LYS A 171 14.22 -13.91 2.29
C LYS A 171 15.19 -13.39 1.24
N LYS A 172 14.80 -13.42 -0.04
CA LYS A 172 15.66 -13.01 -1.15
C LYS A 172 15.98 -11.51 -1.09
N ILE A 173 14.97 -10.68 -0.77
CA ILE A 173 15.15 -9.23 -0.59
C ILE A 173 16.02 -8.92 0.63
N SER A 174 15.75 -9.54 1.78
CA SER A 174 16.55 -9.37 2.99
C SER A 174 18.02 -9.73 2.75
N GLN A 175 18.26 -10.84 2.07
CA GLN A 175 19.61 -11.28 1.72
C GLN A 175 20.34 -10.27 0.84
N ILE A 176 19.77 -9.83 -0.28
CA ILE A 176 20.44 -8.90 -1.21
C ILE A 176 20.70 -7.54 -0.56
N LEU A 177 19.77 -7.05 0.27
CA LEU A 177 19.96 -5.81 1.01
C LEU A 177 21.14 -5.93 1.99
N SER A 178 21.20 -7.03 2.74
CA SER A 178 22.30 -7.30 3.70
C SER A 178 23.65 -7.43 3.01
N GLU A 179 23.75 -8.19 1.92
CA GLU A 179 24.97 -8.37 1.14
C GLU A 179 25.53 -7.07 0.56
N ASN A 180 24.66 -6.06 0.37
CA ASN A 180 25.02 -4.74 -0.15
C ASN A 180 25.10 -3.65 0.92
N GLY A 181 25.05 -4.00 2.21
CA GLY A 181 25.24 -3.06 3.33
C GLY A 181 23.98 -2.26 3.72
N PHE A 182 22.79 -2.63 3.20
CA PHE A 182 21.52 -1.97 3.51
C PHE A 182 20.74 -2.65 4.64
N ASN A 183 21.43 -3.09 5.70
CA ASN A 183 20.85 -3.84 6.82
C ASN A 183 19.77 -3.09 7.63
N ASN A 184 19.69 -1.78 7.48
CA ASN A 184 18.77 -0.94 8.25
C ASN A 184 17.51 -0.54 7.49
N ILE A 185 17.29 -1.06 6.27
CA ILE A 185 16.06 -0.80 5.51
C ILE A 185 15.01 -1.84 5.89
N PRO A 186 13.91 -1.44 6.55
CA PRO A 186 12.84 -2.36 6.91
C PRO A 186 12.11 -2.91 5.68
N ILE A 187 11.60 -4.14 5.82
CA ILE A 187 10.75 -4.79 4.83
C ILE A 187 9.30 -4.79 5.33
N MET A 188 8.44 -4.00 4.67
CA MET A 188 7.00 -3.93 4.91
C MET A 188 6.29 -4.83 3.88
N CYS A 189 6.11 -6.11 4.22
CA CYS A 189 5.64 -7.11 3.26
C CYS A 189 4.11 -7.12 3.12
N TYR A 190 3.62 -7.21 1.89
CA TYR A 190 2.22 -7.55 1.62
C TYR A 190 1.96 -9.04 1.90
N SER A 191 2.12 -9.46 3.16
CA SER A 191 1.98 -10.87 3.55
C SER A 191 0.58 -11.41 3.31
N ILE A 192 -0.43 -10.54 3.41
CA ILE A 192 -1.82 -10.88 3.13
C ILE A 192 -2.31 -10.04 1.95
N LYS A 193 -2.41 -10.67 0.78
CA LYS A 193 -2.95 -10.03 -0.43
C LYS A 193 -3.88 -10.97 -1.16
N TYR A 194 -5.18 -10.72 -1.01
CA TYR A 194 -6.20 -11.52 -1.67
C TYR A 194 -6.40 -11.15 -3.14
N SER A 195 -6.75 -12.13 -3.97
CA SER A 195 -7.19 -11.91 -5.34
C SER A 195 -8.57 -11.23 -5.32
N SER A 196 -8.58 -9.90 -5.46
CA SER A 196 -9.75 -9.07 -5.16
C SER A 196 -10.24 -8.26 -6.35
N SER A 197 -11.57 -8.11 -6.44
CA SER A 197 -12.23 -7.21 -7.40
C SER A 197 -12.07 -5.73 -7.01
N PHE A 198 -11.70 -5.42 -5.78
CA PHE A 198 -11.45 -4.05 -5.30
C PHE A 198 -10.20 -3.39 -5.92
N TYR A 199 -9.41 -4.10 -6.75
CA TYR A 199 -8.22 -3.53 -7.38
C TYR A 199 -8.48 -2.88 -8.75
N GLY A 200 -9.73 -2.84 -9.23
CA GLY A 200 -10.05 -2.30 -10.55
C GLY A 200 -9.42 -0.91 -10.81
N PRO A 201 -9.70 0.10 -9.98
CA PRO A 201 -9.17 1.45 -10.18
C PRO A 201 -7.63 1.52 -10.09
N PHE A 202 -6.98 0.73 -9.23
CA PHE A 202 -5.52 0.65 -9.16
C PHE A 202 -4.90 0.14 -10.47
N ARG A 203 -5.54 -0.84 -11.13
CA ARG A 203 -5.05 -1.36 -12.41
C ARG A 203 -5.03 -0.29 -13.50
N GLU A 204 -6.02 0.61 -13.49
CA GLU A 204 -6.02 1.81 -14.33
C GLU A 204 -4.88 2.75 -13.89
N ALA A 205 -4.81 3.07 -12.60
CA ALA A 205 -3.85 4.02 -12.05
C ALA A 205 -2.39 3.65 -12.31
N ALA A 206 -1.99 2.40 -12.15
CA ALA A 206 -0.63 1.90 -12.37
C ALA A 206 -0.39 1.37 -13.80
N GLY A 207 -1.40 1.34 -14.66
CA GLY A 207 -1.30 0.71 -15.98
C GLY A 207 -0.87 -0.76 -15.89
N SER A 208 -1.35 -1.48 -14.85
CA SER A 208 -0.89 -2.81 -14.47
C SER A 208 -1.97 -3.89 -14.60
N ALA A 209 -2.99 -3.66 -15.44
CA ALA A 209 -4.00 -4.68 -15.71
C ALA A 209 -3.38 -5.89 -16.42
N PRO A 210 -3.64 -7.14 -15.97
CA PRO A 210 -3.22 -8.32 -16.70
C PRO A 210 -3.82 -8.32 -18.11
N LYS A 211 -2.99 -8.52 -19.14
CA LYS A 211 -3.45 -8.59 -20.53
C LYS A 211 -4.18 -9.91 -20.84
N PHE A 212 -3.96 -10.93 -20.03
CA PHE A 212 -4.61 -12.25 -20.13
C PHE A 212 -4.66 -12.91 -18.75
N GLY A 213 -5.54 -13.90 -18.58
CA GLY A 213 -5.69 -14.63 -17.35
C GLY A 213 -6.13 -13.79 -16.15
N ASP A 214 -5.73 -14.22 -14.98
CA ASP A 214 -5.96 -13.51 -13.71
C ASP A 214 -4.75 -13.73 -12.77
N ARG A 215 -4.86 -13.26 -11.52
CA ARG A 215 -3.78 -13.37 -10.52
C ARG A 215 -4.06 -14.40 -9.42
N LYS A 216 -5.07 -15.27 -9.61
CA LYS A 216 -5.50 -16.23 -8.59
C LYS A 216 -4.51 -17.36 -8.33
N SER A 217 -3.57 -17.58 -9.25
CA SER A 217 -2.53 -18.60 -9.09
C SER A 217 -1.45 -18.22 -8.07
N TYR A 218 -1.36 -16.93 -7.70
CA TYR A 218 -0.36 -16.44 -6.74
C TYR A 218 -0.89 -15.44 -5.71
N GLN A 219 -2.06 -14.83 -5.90
CA GLN A 219 -2.74 -14.07 -4.85
C GLN A 219 -3.71 -14.99 -4.10
N MET A 220 -3.86 -14.76 -2.79
CA MET A 220 -4.68 -15.59 -1.90
C MET A 220 -6.14 -15.69 -2.35
N ASP A 221 -6.74 -16.86 -2.19
CA ASP A 221 -8.17 -17.04 -2.46
C ASP A 221 -9.01 -16.47 -1.30
N PHE A 222 -9.88 -15.52 -1.59
CA PHE A 222 -10.74 -14.88 -0.60
C PHE A 222 -11.74 -15.85 0.06
N ARG A 223 -11.92 -17.05 -0.48
CA ARG A 223 -12.76 -18.09 0.11
C ARG A 223 -12.03 -18.97 1.12
N TYR A 224 -10.70 -18.84 1.22
CA TYR A 224 -9.86 -19.63 2.10
C TYR A 224 -9.08 -18.75 3.06
N SER A 225 -9.36 -18.88 4.35
CA SER A 225 -8.70 -18.10 5.41
C SER A 225 -7.59 -18.88 6.13
N GLY A 226 -7.32 -20.12 5.70
CA GLY A 226 -6.41 -21.04 6.39
C GLY A 226 -4.95 -20.65 6.28
N ASP A 227 -4.52 -20.10 5.16
CA ASP A 227 -3.14 -19.71 4.89
C ASP A 227 -2.73 -18.35 5.47
N ALA A 228 -3.67 -17.51 5.94
CA ALA A 228 -3.33 -16.18 6.41
C ALA A 228 -2.28 -16.14 7.54
N LEU A 229 -2.35 -17.07 8.49
CA LEU A 229 -1.36 -17.15 9.57
C LEU A 229 -0.02 -17.69 9.07
N SER A 230 -0.03 -18.73 8.24
CA SER A 230 1.19 -19.35 7.72
C SER A 230 1.95 -18.42 6.76
N GLU A 231 1.25 -17.62 5.95
CA GLU A 231 1.87 -16.60 5.09
C GLU A 231 2.61 -15.54 5.93
N VAL A 232 1.96 -15.00 6.96
CA VAL A 232 2.60 -14.03 7.85
C VAL A 232 3.76 -14.65 8.61
N GLU A 233 3.60 -15.87 9.17
CA GLU A 233 4.66 -16.57 9.86
C GLU A 233 5.88 -16.80 8.96
N ALA A 234 5.65 -17.26 7.72
CA ALA A 234 6.72 -17.47 6.75
C ALA A 234 7.46 -16.17 6.40
N ASP A 235 6.75 -15.07 6.13
CA ASP A 235 7.38 -13.79 5.83
C ASP A 235 8.15 -13.22 7.01
N LEU A 236 7.65 -13.34 8.25
CA LEU A 236 8.36 -12.92 9.47
C LEU A 236 9.64 -13.75 9.69
N MET A 237 9.58 -15.07 9.50
CA MET A 237 10.76 -15.94 9.58
C MET A 237 11.80 -15.62 8.50
N GLN A 238 11.39 -15.05 7.38
CA GLN A 238 12.26 -14.63 6.28
C GLN A 238 12.84 -13.21 6.47
N GLY A 239 12.37 -12.46 7.48
CA GLY A 239 12.91 -11.16 7.83
C GLY A 239 11.99 -9.97 7.49
N ALA A 240 10.67 -10.17 7.37
CA ALA A 240 9.71 -9.05 7.31
C ALA A 240 9.65 -8.35 8.69
N ASP A 241 9.68 -7.03 8.69
CA ASP A 241 9.58 -6.18 9.89
C ASP A 241 8.15 -5.71 10.16
N MET A 242 7.35 -5.60 9.11
CA MET A 242 5.95 -5.16 9.13
C MET A 242 5.14 -5.94 8.09
N VAL A 243 3.85 -6.09 8.33
CA VAL A 243 2.95 -6.81 7.42
C VAL A 243 1.79 -5.94 6.95
N ILE A 244 1.43 -6.03 5.68
CA ILE A 244 0.30 -5.34 5.07
C ILE A 244 -0.82 -6.33 4.81
N ILE A 245 -2.06 -5.93 5.17
CA ILE A 245 -3.30 -6.65 4.83
C ILE A 245 -3.99 -5.91 3.68
N LYS A 246 -4.17 -6.56 2.54
CA LYS A 246 -4.73 -5.98 1.32
C LYS A 246 -5.73 -6.91 0.63
N PRO A 247 -6.98 -6.47 0.39
CA PRO A 247 -7.64 -5.27 0.92
C PRO A 247 -7.88 -5.36 2.42
N ALA A 248 -8.19 -4.25 3.10
CA ALA A 248 -8.38 -4.31 4.54
C ALA A 248 -9.85 -4.30 4.97
N MET A 249 -10.72 -3.50 4.34
CA MET A 249 -12.09 -3.29 4.85
C MET A 249 -12.93 -4.57 4.83
N ALA A 250 -12.85 -5.34 3.77
CA ALA A 250 -13.57 -6.62 3.65
C ALA A 250 -12.89 -7.78 4.41
N TYR A 251 -11.74 -7.54 5.06
CA TYR A 251 -10.88 -8.55 5.70
C TYR A 251 -10.46 -8.12 7.12
N LEU A 252 -11.33 -7.39 7.83
CA LEU A 252 -11.08 -6.97 9.21
C LEU A 252 -10.94 -8.16 10.17
N ASP A 253 -11.61 -9.27 9.88
CA ASP A 253 -11.46 -10.53 10.58
C ASP A 253 -10.05 -11.10 10.47
N ILE A 254 -9.46 -11.04 9.28
CA ILE A 254 -8.09 -11.48 9.03
C ILE A 254 -7.10 -10.51 9.72
N LEU A 255 -7.32 -9.19 9.59
CA LEU A 255 -6.48 -8.19 10.24
C LEU A 255 -6.46 -8.41 11.75
N TYR A 256 -7.63 -8.57 12.36
CA TYR A 256 -7.76 -8.86 13.80
C TYR A 256 -7.05 -10.17 14.18
N LYS A 257 -7.24 -11.23 13.37
CA LYS A 257 -6.61 -12.54 13.60
C LYS A 257 -5.07 -12.43 13.55
N ILE A 258 -4.51 -11.70 12.58
CA ILE A 258 -3.05 -11.48 12.51
C ILE A 258 -2.56 -10.70 13.73
N LYS A 259 -3.24 -9.61 14.09
CA LYS A 259 -2.84 -8.79 15.25
C LYS A 259 -2.86 -9.55 16.57
N GLU A 260 -3.81 -10.47 16.76
CA GLU A 260 -3.92 -11.30 17.97
C GLU A 260 -2.82 -12.38 18.05
N ASN A 261 -2.30 -12.83 16.91
CA ASN A 261 -1.34 -13.93 16.88
C ASN A 261 0.13 -13.49 16.74
N PHE A 262 0.38 -12.28 16.22
CA PHE A 262 1.75 -11.81 15.97
C PHE A 262 2.00 -10.44 16.61
N GLY A 263 3.15 -10.30 17.28
CA GLY A 263 3.61 -9.05 17.88
C GLY A 263 4.21 -8.04 16.89
N VAL A 264 3.85 -8.13 15.60
CA VAL A 264 4.39 -7.31 14.52
C VAL A 264 3.51 -6.09 14.25
N PRO A 265 4.06 -4.97 13.74
CA PRO A 265 3.24 -3.90 13.21
C PRO A 265 2.43 -4.36 12.00
N VAL A 266 1.11 -4.10 12.03
CA VAL A 266 0.15 -4.47 10.98
C VAL A 266 -0.36 -3.21 10.30
N ILE A 267 -0.29 -3.17 8.97
CA ILE A 267 -0.71 -2.05 8.15
C ILE A 267 -1.97 -2.46 7.36
N ALA A 268 -3.04 -1.67 7.51
CA ALA A 268 -4.26 -1.86 6.73
C ALA A 268 -4.15 -1.12 5.40
N TYR A 269 -4.44 -1.77 4.28
CA TYR A 269 -4.54 -1.09 2.99
C TYR A 269 -6.01 -0.89 2.59
N SER A 270 -6.50 0.36 2.74
CA SER A 270 -7.76 0.80 2.13
C SER A 270 -7.52 1.02 0.64
N VAL A 271 -7.98 0.06 -0.17
CA VAL A 271 -7.62 -0.02 -1.58
C VAL A 271 -8.47 0.88 -2.48
N SER A 272 -8.04 0.99 -3.74
CA SER A 272 -8.64 1.87 -4.74
C SER A 272 -10.14 1.65 -4.96
N GLY A 273 -10.61 0.41 -4.96
CA GLY A 273 -12.04 0.09 -5.09
C GLY A 273 -12.85 0.54 -3.87
N GLU A 274 -12.31 0.41 -2.66
CA GLU A 274 -12.95 0.92 -1.44
C GLU A 274 -13.07 2.46 -1.52
N TYR A 275 -12.01 3.16 -1.95
CA TYR A 275 -12.02 4.59 -2.20
C TYR A 275 -13.10 4.99 -3.21
N SER A 276 -13.09 4.36 -4.39
CA SER A 276 -13.99 4.70 -5.49
C SER A 276 -15.45 4.44 -5.14
N MET A 277 -15.76 3.37 -4.40
CA MET A 277 -17.11 3.05 -3.93
C MET A 277 -17.65 4.13 -2.99
N ILE A 278 -16.84 4.60 -2.05
CA ILE A 278 -17.22 5.68 -1.12
C ILE A 278 -17.43 6.99 -1.90
N LYS A 279 -16.48 7.37 -2.77
CA LYS A 279 -16.61 8.57 -3.62
C LYS A 279 -17.89 8.53 -4.49
N ALA A 280 -18.15 7.41 -5.15
CA ALA A 280 -19.35 7.26 -5.97
C ALA A 280 -20.65 7.41 -5.16
N ALA A 281 -20.73 6.79 -3.99
CA ALA A 281 -21.91 6.90 -3.13
C ALA A 281 -22.07 8.31 -2.53
N ALA A 282 -20.96 8.97 -2.16
CA ALA A 282 -20.97 10.32 -1.62
C ALA A 282 -21.37 11.37 -2.66
N ILE A 283 -20.84 11.29 -3.90
CA ILE A 283 -21.21 12.18 -5.00
C ILE A 283 -22.71 12.11 -5.31
N ASN A 284 -23.32 10.93 -5.17
CA ASN A 284 -24.77 10.75 -5.34
C ASN A 284 -25.59 11.15 -4.10
N GLY A 285 -24.97 11.59 -3.02
CA GLY A 285 -25.66 12.00 -1.79
C GLY A 285 -26.26 10.86 -0.99
N TRP A 286 -25.84 9.61 -1.22
CA TRP A 286 -26.39 8.44 -0.53
C TRP A 286 -25.74 8.20 0.83
N ILE A 287 -24.51 8.68 1.01
CA ILE A 287 -23.76 8.61 2.27
C ILE A 287 -23.05 9.94 2.54
N ASP A 288 -22.80 10.23 3.81
CA ASP A 288 -21.92 11.33 4.21
C ASP A 288 -20.46 10.86 4.16
N GLU A 289 -19.66 11.47 3.28
CA GLU A 289 -18.27 11.05 3.01
C GLU A 289 -17.40 11.14 4.26
N LYS A 290 -17.45 12.24 5.00
CA LYS A 290 -16.65 12.42 6.20
C LYS A 290 -16.95 11.33 7.23
N SER A 291 -18.23 11.10 7.50
CA SER A 291 -18.64 10.13 8.51
C SER A 291 -18.20 8.72 8.16
N ILE A 292 -18.41 8.27 6.91
CA ILE A 292 -18.08 6.90 6.50
C ILE A 292 -16.55 6.67 6.42
N VAL A 293 -15.80 7.67 5.95
CA VAL A 293 -14.33 7.61 5.89
C VAL A 293 -13.75 7.50 7.30
N MET A 294 -14.21 8.34 8.23
CA MET A 294 -13.73 8.28 9.62
C MET A 294 -14.14 6.98 10.30
N GLU A 295 -15.34 6.47 10.08
CA GLU A 295 -15.78 5.18 10.60
C GLU A 295 -14.90 4.04 10.08
N GLN A 296 -14.54 4.05 8.78
CA GLN A 296 -13.64 3.09 8.17
C GLN A 296 -12.24 3.15 8.81
N MET A 297 -11.67 4.34 9.00
CA MET A 297 -10.35 4.47 9.65
C MET A 297 -10.37 3.92 11.08
N TYR A 298 -11.40 4.25 11.86
CA TYR A 298 -11.55 3.67 13.20
C TYR A 298 -11.81 2.15 13.18
N ALA A 299 -12.45 1.62 12.13
CA ALA A 299 -12.63 0.17 11.98
C ALA A 299 -11.28 -0.54 11.80
N PHE A 300 -10.37 0.00 10.98
CA PHE A 300 -9.01 -0.53 10.83
C PHE A 300 -8.23 -0.47 12.15
N LYS A 301 -8.24 0.68 12.82
CA LYS A 301 -7.55 0.85 14.11
C LYS A 301 -8.14 -0.10 15.19
N ARG A 302 -9.46 -0.26 15.23
CA ARG A 302 -10.14 -1.18 16.16
C ARG A 302 -9.79 -2.65 15.89
N ALA A 303 -9.60 -3.02 14.62
CA ALA A 303 -9.14 -4.35 14.25
C ALA A 303 -7.63 -4.56 14.54
N GLY A 304 -6.89 -3.51 14.94
CA GLY A 304 -5.52 -3.59 15.41
C GLY A 304 -4.46 -3.05 14.44
N ALA A 305 -4.85 -2.34 13.37
CA ALA A 305 -3.90 -1.71 12.47
C ALA A 305 -3.04 -0.65 13.19
N ASN A 306 -1.74 -0.70 12.99
CA ASN A 306 -0.80 0.33 13.46
C ASN A 306 -0.87 1.58 12.56
N ALA A 307 -0.89 1.37 11.24
CA ALA A 307 -1.01 2.44 10.24
C ALA A 307 -1.98 2.03 9.13
N VAL A 308 -2.39 3.01 8.31
CA VAL A 308 -3.35 2.80 7.23
C VAL A 308 -2.80 3.43 5.94
N ILE A 309 -2.63 2.60 4.90
CA ILE A 309 -2.41 3.07 3.54
C ILE A 309 -3.79 3.43 2.97
N THR A 310 -3.99 4.69 2.62
CA THR A 310 -5.30 5.16 2.13
C THR A 310 -5.19 6.35 1.21
N TYR A 311 -6.01 6.36 0.16
CA TYR A 311 -6.18 7.51 -0.74
C TYR A 311 -6.96 8.66 -0.07
N PHE A 312 -7.66 8.40 1.03
CA PHE A 312 -8.31 9.43 1.85
C PHE A 312 -7.36 10.11 2.85
N ALA A 313 -6.05 9.86 2.83
CA ALA A 313 -5.16 10.38 3.86
C ALA A 313 -5.25 11.92 4.02
N LYS A 314 -5.35 12.67 2.92
CA LYS A 314 -5.50 14.14 2.96
C LYS A 314 -6.83 14.57 3.59
N ASP A 315 -7.92 13.88 3.24
CA ASP A 315 -9.24 14.16 3.79
C ASP A 315 -9.30 13.82 5.27
N VAL A 316 -8.77 12.66 5.66
CA VAL A 316 -8.67 12.22 7.07
C VAL A 316 -7.85 13.21 7.89
N ALA A 317 -6.71 13.68 7.38
CA ALA A 317 -5.89 14.67 8.09
C ALA A 317 -6.65 15.97 8.33
N ARG A 318 -7.43 16.46 7.34
CA ARG A 318 -8.31 17.65 7.52
C ARG A 318 -9.41 17.38 8.55
N TYR A 319 -10.06 16.21 8.50
CA TYR A 319 -11.13 15.84 9.43
C TYR A 319 -10.63 15.74 10.88
N LEU A 320 -9.38 15.31 11.07
CA LEU A 320 -8.75 15.29 12.40
C LEU A 320 -8.46 16.69 12.94
N ASP A 321 -8.20 17.68 12.09
CA ASP A 321 -8.00 19.09 12.50
C ASP A 321 -9.32 19.79 12.88
N GLU A 322 -10.43 19.33 12.33
CA GLU A 322 -11.77 19.89 12.61
C GLU A 322 -12.36 19.39 13.95
N GLY A 323 -11.76 18.38 14.60
CA GLY A 323 -12.16 17.81 15.89
C GLY A 323 -13.07 16.62 15.76
#